data_23be9795f321320676d4b7a5ed356c05
#
_entry.id   23be9795f321320676d4b7a5ed356c05
#
_cell.length_a   1.000
_cell.length_b   1.000
_cell.length_c   1.000
_cell.angle_alpha   90.00
_cell.angle_beta   90.00
_cell.angle_gamma   90.00
#
_symmetry.space_group_name_H-M   'P 1'
#
loop_
_entity.id
_entity.type
_entity.pdbx_description
1 polymer ?
#
loop_
_entity_poly.entity_id
_entity_poly.type
_entity_poly.pdbx_seq_one_letter_code
_entity_poly.pdbx_strand_id
1 'polypeptide(L)'
;MILTGSGGGAGLLRSRRGLSRNTSLSRMLIALAAMFLQQMFASVGKVLPAVIAPLVIAELHADAAWVGVYYGVSAAASLVVQMGCGSFIVRYGALRMSQAALVLLGGGMAVAAEGSLPGFGASAIIGGGGAAVSTPTSSQLLGRVSPIRLAPLVFSIKQTAVPAGLLICGFLAPAIAGALGWRGAVLAAAVACVVFAVMLQPLRARFDDDRVPSRRFRLTDFRTTIASVVKTPDLRGLAFACSAFNGVQSVFTAYFVTYLVALGYELAAAGVLFSVVVAVAVPCRILWGWVGSFHLAPRLVMAGLALGMAGSVALTGLFTAAWPILAMGLVGAVLSATAMSWHGILLSETARLAPAGSAGAVTGGVLSFGQIGALLGPFAFSLLLRLTGGYGAGWALCTIPALWVGISLLRSRALVERGQGLSAKTPG
;
A
#
# COMPACT_ATOMS: atom_id res chain seq x y z
N MET A 1 56.12 15.28 40.69
CA MET A 1 56.11 14.21 39.65
C MET A 1 54.66 13.79 39.45
N ILE A 2 53.97 14.43 38.50
CA ILE A 2 52.54 14.30 38.22
C ILE A 2 52.41 13.57 36.90
N LEU A 3 51.85 12.37 36.88
CA LEU A 3 51.52 11.62 35.68
C LEU A 3 50.00 11.74 35.39
N THR A 4 49.71 12.49 34.34
CA THR A 4 48.39 12.69 33.79
C THR A 4 47.97 11.45 32.95
N GLY A 5 46.95 10.72 33.39
CA GLY A 5 46.30 9.65 32.64
C GLY A 5 45.04 10.16 31.95
N SER A 6 45.14 10.63 30.73
CA SER A 6 43.99 11.04 29.87
C SER A 6 43.88 10.20 28.61
N GLY A 7 43.45 8.96 28.74
CA GLY A 7 43.31 8.03 27.57
C GLY A 7 42.04 7.19 27.55
N GLY A 8 41.24 7.18 28.63
CA GLY A 8 40.11 6.23 28.74
C GLY A 8 38.75 6.68 28.22
N GLY A 9 38.50 7.99 28.03
CA GLY A 9 37.17 8.52 27.77
C GLY A 9 36.70 8.38 26.32
N ALA A 10 37.58 8.50 25.34
CA ALA A 10 37.20 8.49 23.93
C ALA A 10 36.84 7.10 23.38
N GLY A 11 37.47 6.06 23.92
CA GLY A 11 37.17 4.66 23.55
C GLY A 11 35.79 4.19 24.05
N LEU A 12 35.43 4.55 25.28
CA LEU A 12 34.13 4.24 25.89
C LEU A 12 32.95 4.95 25.20
N LEU A 13 33.17 6.19 24.75
CA LEU A 13 32.15 6.94 23.99
C LEU A 13 31.95 6.41 22.58
N ARG A 14 33.00 5.93 21.91
CA ARG A 14 32.91 5.25 20.62
C ARG A 14 32.22 3.90 20.75
N SER A 15 32.51 3.09 21.75
CA SER A 15 31.88 1.81 22.05
C SER A 15 30.39 1.98 22.36
N ARG A 16 30.01 2.96 23.20
CA ARG A 16 28.60 3.25 23.50
C ARG A 16 27.81 3.75 22.26
N ARG A 17 28.41 4.56 21.39
CA ARG A 17 27.79 5.00 20.12
C ARG A 17 27.63 3.84 19.13
N GLY A 18 28.57 2.90 19.06
CA GLY A 18 28.47 1.69 18.23
C GLY A 18 27.38 0.74 18.72
N LEU A 19 27.31 0.49 20.02
CA LEU A 19 26.27 -0.35 20.65
C LEU A 19 24.85 0.25 20.48
N SER A 20 24.70 1.57 20.66
CA SER A 20 23.40 2.24 20.47
C SER A 20 22.94 2.24 19.00
N ARG A 21 23.87 2.33 18.05
CA ARG A 21 23.59 2.27 16.62
C ARG A 21 23.19 0.86 16.17
N ASN A 22 23.84 -0.19 16.67
CA ASN A 22 23.51 -1.58 16.37
C ASN A 22 22.16 -1.98 16.96
N THR A 23 21.83 -1.54 18.17
CA THR A 23 20.51 -1.78 18.79
C THR A 23 19.39 -1.06 18.05
N SER A 24 19.62 0.14 17.53
CA SER A 24 18.67 0.88 16.72
C SER A 24 18.41 0.21 15.37
N LEU A 25 19.46 -0.25 14.66
CA LEU A 25 19.33 -0.92 13.37
C LEU A 25 18.61 -2.27 13.52
N SER A 26 18.99 -3.09 14.50
CA SER A 26 18.32 -4.37 14.76
C SER A 26 16.84 -4.19 15.12
N ARG A 27 16.51 -3.14 15.90
CA ARG A 27 15.12 -2.79 16.24
C ARG A 27 14.31 -2.45 14.96
N MET A 28 14.88 -1.66 14.07
CA MET A 28 14.26 -1.32 12.78
C MET A 28 14.06 -2.55 11.89
N LEU A 29 15.08 -3.42 11.76
CA LEU A 29 14.99 -4.61 10.91
C LEU A 29 13.96 -5.62 11.43
N ILE A 30 13.87 -5.83 12.76
CA ILE A 30 12.85 -6.68 13.37
C ILE A 30 11.46 -6.11 13.11
N ALA A 31 11.27 -4.81 13.29
CA ALA A 31 10.00 -4.14 13.00
C ALA A 31 9.62 -4.25 11.51
N LEU A 32 10.59 -4.05 10.61
CA LEU A 32 10.39 -4.20 9.17
C LEU A 32 9.98 -5.63 8.81
N ALA A 33 10.69 -6.65 9.31
CA ALA A 33 10.37 -8.05 9.05
C ALA A 33 8.96 -8.42 9.57
N ALA A 34 8.64 -8.01 10.80
CA ALA A 34 7.33 -8.25 11.39
C ALA A 34 6.20 -7.59 10.57
N MET A 35 6.37 -6.32 10.16
CA MET A 35 5.38 -5.59 9.37
C MET A 35 5.32 -6.04 7.91
N PHE A 36 6.42 -6.53 7.36
CA PHE A 36 6.48 -7.14 6.02
C PHE A 36 5.65 -8.43 6.00
N LEU A 37 5.93 -9.36 6.90
CA LEU A 37 5.19 -10.62 6.99
C LEU A 37 3.70 -10.38 7.29
N GLN A 38 3.39 -9.48 8.22
CA GLN A 38 2.01 -9.11 8.52
C GLN A 38 1.26 -8.58 7.28
N GLN A 39 1.89 -7.72 6.48
CA GLN A 39 1.31 -7.21 5.23
C GLN A 39 1.17 -8.31 4.17
N MET A 40 2.11 -9.24 4.11
CA MET A 40 2.06 -10.39 3.21
C MET A 40 0.85 -11.27 3.51
N PHE A 41 0.61 -11.63 4.79
CA PHE A 41 -0.59 -12.35 5.22
C PHE A 41 -1.88 -11.58 4.89
N ALA A 42 -1.88 -10.27 5.14
CA ALA A 42 -3.03 -9.42 4.79
C ALA A 42 -3.31 -9.43 3.27
N SER A 43 -2.27 -9.50 2.44
CA SER A 43 -2.40 -9.57 0.98
C SER A 43 -2.90 -10.94 0.52
N VAL A 44 -2.39 -12.04 1.11
CA VAL A 44 -2.92 -13.39 0.86
C VAL A 44 -4.41 -13.44 1.17
N GLY A 45 -4.83 -12.96 2.34
CA GLY A 45 -6.24 -12.99 2.73
C GLY A 45 -7.16 -12.14 1.86
N LYS A 46 -6.65 -11.07 1.28
CA LYS A 46 -7.41 -10.26 0.31
C LYS A 46 -7.59 -10.95 -1.04
N VAL A 47 -6.61 -11.70 -1.50
CA VAL A 47 -6.57 -12.26 -2.86
C VAL A 47 -7.12 -13.67 -2.90
N LEU A 48 -7.01 -14.43 -1.81
CA LEU A 48 -7.46 -15.82 -1.73
C LEU A 48 -8.89 -16.03 -2.22
N PRO A 49 -9.91 -15.21 -1.85
CA PRO A 49 -11.26 -15.39 -2.35
C PRO A 49 -11.37 -15.33 -3.89
N ALA A 50 -10.56 -14.49 -4.55
CA ALA A 50 -10.55 -14.44 -6.02
C ALA A 50 -9.91 -15.69 -6.64
N VAL A 51 -8.84 -16.19 -6.04
CA VAL A 51 -8.11 -17.37 -6.55
C VAL A 51 -8.96 -18.62 -6.48
N ILE A 52 -9.75 -18.77 -5.41
CA ILE A 52 -10.65 -19.92 -5.22
C ILE A 52 -12.07 -19.70 -5.79
N ALA A 53 -12.38 -18.49 -6.28
CA ALA A 53 -13.71 -18.11 -6.74
C ALA A 53 -14.33 -19.11 -7.72
N PRO A 54 -13.61 -19.65 -8.74
CA PRO A 54 -14.20 -20.63 -9.64
C PRO A 54 -14.74 -21.88 -8.94
N LEU A 55 -14.02 -22.37 -7.91
CA LEU A 55 -14.44 -23.54 -7.13
C LEU A 55 -15.67 -23.25 -6.27
N VAL A 56 -15.68 -22.06 -5.64
CA VAL A 56 -16.80 -21.59 -4.81
C VAL A 56 -18.05 -21.38 -5.66
N ILE A 57 -17.92 -20.71 -6.81
CA ILE A 57 -19.03 -20.45 -7.74
C ILE A 57 -19.63 -21.76 -8.24
N ALA A 58 -18.79 -22.73 -8.63
CA ALA A 58 -19.25 -24.04 -9.10
C ALA A 58 -20.03 -24.80 -8.02
N GLU A 59 -19.56 -24.77 -6.77
CA GLU A 59 -20.21 -25.50 -5.66
C GLU A 59 -21.51 -24.82 -5.20
N LEU A 60 -21.50 -23.49 -5.10
CA LEU A 60 -22.68 -22.75 -4.60
C LEU A 60 -23.69 -22.43 -5.71
N HIS A 61 -23.41 -22.85 -6.95
CA HIS A 61 -24.22 -22.47 -8.13
C HIS A 61 -24.52 -20.97 -8.20
N ALA A 62 -23.52 -20.15 -7.77
CA ALA A 62 -23.65 -18.71 -7.68
C ALA A 62 -23.24 -18.02 -8.99
N ASP A 63 -23.74 -16.82 -9.24
CA ASP A 63 -23.31 -15.99 -10.35
C ASP A 63 -21.88 -15.44 -10.08
N ALA A 64 -21.04 -15.41 -11.12
CA ALA A 64 -19.69 -14.84 -11.05
C ALA A 64 -19.66 -13.36 -10.59
N ALA A 65 -20.76 -12.63 -10.78
CA ALA A 65 -20.92 -11.25 -10.30
C ALA A 65 -20.78 -11.12 -8.76
N TRP A 66 -21.04 -12.18 -7.99
CA TRP A 66 -20.86 -12.18 -6.54
C TRP A 66 -19.42 -11.93 -6.08
N VAL A 67 -18.44 -12.27 -6.91
CA VAL A 67 -17.04 -11.91 -6.65
C VAL A 67 -16.88 -10.38 -6.56
N GLY A 68 -17.50 -9.66 -7.49
CA GLY A 68 -17.52 -8.19 -7.48
C GLY A 68 -18.22 -7.62 -6.24
N VAL A 69 -19.34 -8.22 -5.82
CA VAL A 69 -20.06 -7.84 -4.58
C VAL A 69 -19.17 -8.06 -3.36
N TYR A 70 -18.49 -9.20 -3.25
CA TYR A 70 -17.54 -9.49 -2.17
C TYR A 70 -16.47 -8.40 -2.04
N TYR A 71 -15.81 -8.06 -3.16
CA TYR A 71 -14.78 -7.03 -3.16
C TYR A 71 -15.33 -5.62 -2.88
N GLY A 72 -16.52 -5.31 -3.37
CA GLY A 72 -17.20 -4.04 -3.08
C GLY A 72 -17.51 -3.87 -1.60
N VAL A 73 -18.06 -4.90 -0.95
CA VAL A 73 -18.35 -4.93 0.49
C VAL A 73 -17.05 -4.85 1.31
N SER A 74 -16.01 -5.61 0.91
CA SER A 74 -14.69 -5.58 1.55
C SER A 74 -14.03 -4.20 1.45
N ALA A 75 -14.15 -3.52 0.29
CA ALA A 75 -13.62 -2.18 0.10
C ALA A 75 -14.36 -1.14 0.95
N ALA A 76 -15.69 -1.24 1.04
CA ALA A 76 -16.50 -0.35 1.89
C ALA A 76 -16.14 -0.52 3.38
N ALA A 77 -16.01 -1.76 3.86
CA ALA A 77 -15.55 -2.05 5.21
C ALA A 77 -14.13 -1.51 5.46
N SER A 78 -13.23 -1.70 4.49
CA SER A 78 -11.86 -1.17 4.55
C SER A 78 -11.82 0.34 4.68
N LEU A 79 -12.63 1.05 3.90
CA LEU A 79 -12.72 2.52 3.93
C LEU A 79 -13.12 3.02 5.32
N VAL A 80 -14.18 2.46 5.90
CA VAL A 80 -14.68 2.83 7.22
C VAL A 80 -13.61 2.58 8.29
N VAL A 81 -13.01 1.39 8.28
CA VAL A 81 -11.99 1.01 9.28
C VAL A 81 -10.73 1.88 9.15
N GLN A 82 -10.27 2.19 7.94
CA GLN A 82 -9.09 3.05 7.74
C GLN A 82 -9.29 4.45 8.33
N MET A 83 -10.48 5.02 8.20
CA MET A 83 -10.78 6.34 8.78
C MET A 83 -10.80 6.33 10.30
N GLY A 84 -11.20 5.22 10.93
CA GLY A 84 -11.39 5.12 12.39
C GLY A 84 -10.26 4.45 13.16
N CYS A 85 -9.34 3.73 12.51
CA CYS A 85 -8.36 2.87 13.18
C CYS A 85 -7.32 3.61 14.02
N GLY A 86 -7.09 4.91 13.77
CA GLY A 86 -6.02 5.68 14.42
C GLY A 86 -6.09 5.68 15.94
N SER A 87 -7.28 5.89 16.51
CA SER A 87 -7.49 5.87 17.97
C SER A 87 -7.20 4.51 18.58
N PHE A 88 -7.55 3.44 17.89
CA PHE A 88 -7.27 2.07 18.33
C PHE A 88 -5.76 1.78 18.28
N ILE A 89 -5.05 2.26 17.24
CA ILE A 89 -3.59 2.10 17.13
C ILE A 89 -2.89 2.83 18.28
N VAL A 90 -3.30 4.06 18.59
CA VAL A 90 -2.74 4.83 19.71
C VAL A 90 -3.03 4.16 21.05
N ARG A 91 -4.25 3.62 21.24
CA ARG A 91 -4.67 3.00 22.50
C ARG A 91 -3.98 1.67 22.78
N TYR A 92 -3.93 0.80 21.79
CA TYR A 92 -3.52 -0.60 21.96
C TYR A 92 -2.09 -0.87 21.51
N GLY A 93 -1.53 0.02 20.70
CA GLY A 93 -0.22 -0.13 20.07
C GLY A 93 -0.30 -0.74 18.67
N ALA A 94 0.73 -0.49 17.87
CA ALA A 94 0.78 -0.91 16.47
C ALA A 94 0.82 -2.44 16.30
N LEU A 95 1.62 -3.14 17.12
CA LEU A 95 1.71 -4.61 17.06
C LEU A 95 0.43 -5.29 17.52
N ARG A 96 -0.19 -4.79 18.60
CA ARG A 96 -1.46 -5.35 19.07
C ARG A 96 -2.55 -5.19 18.01
N MET A 97 -2.61 -4.05 17.35
CA MET A 97 -3.56 -3.83 16.26
C MET A 97 -3.24 -4.69 15.04
N SER A 98 -1.95 -4.97 14.76
CA SER A 98 -1.55 -5.91 13.72
C SER A 98 -1.97 -7.36 14.04
N GLN A 99 -1.87 -7.78 15.32
CA GLN A 99 -2.40 -9.07 15.77
C GLN A 99 -3.92 -9.14 15.60
N ALA A 100 -4.65 -8.10 16.04
CA ALA A 100 -6.10 -8.02 15.87
C ALA A 100 -6.50 -8.08 14.38
N ALA A 101 -5.77 -7.37 13.51
CA ALA A 101 -5.97 -7.42 12.07
C ALA A 101 -5.84 -8.84 11.49
N LEU A 102 -4.80 -9.58 11.91
CA LEU A 102 -4.59 -10.98 11.49
C LEU A 102 -5.68 -11.92 12.01
N VAL A 103 -6.09 -11.75 13.26
CA VAL A 103 -7.17 -12.56 13.86
C VAL A 103 -8.51 -12.28 13.18
N LEU A 104 -8.83 -11.01 12.90
CA LEU A 104 -10.04 -10.64 12.14
C LEU A 104 -10.00 -11.18 10.71
N LEU A 105 -8.83 -11.10 10.05
CA LEU A 105 -8.65 -11.66 8.71
C LEU A 105 -8.85 -13.17 8.71
N GLY A 106 -8.19 -13.88 9.64
CA GLY A 106 -8.35 -15.33 9.82
C GLY A 106 -9.78 -15.71 10.18
N GLY A 107 -10.42 -14.97 11.09
CA GLY A 107 -11.82 -15.17 11.46
C GLY A 107 -12.77 -14.96 10.28
N GLY A 108 -12.56 -13.92 9.48
CA GLY A 108 -13.31 -13.70 8.24
C GLY A 108 -13.17 -14.88 7.26
N MET A 109 -11.95 -15.40 7.09
CA MET A 109 -11.72 -16.59 6.26
C MET A 109 -12.41 -17.83 6.84
N ALA A 110 -12.35 -18.05 8.15
CA ALA A 110 -13.04 -19.17 8.79
C ALA A 110 -14.56 -19.09 8.58
N VAL A 111 -15.15 -17.89 8.64
CA VAL A 111 -16.57 -17.68 8.31
C VAL A 111 -16.87 -17.97 6.84
N ALA A 112 -15.97 -17.61 5.91
CA ALA A 112 -16.13 -17.94 4.49
C ALA A 112 -16.13 -19.46 4.24
N ALA A 113 -15.42 -20.24 5.06
CA ALA A 113 -15.36 -21.70 4.95
C ALA A 113 -16.70 -22.40 5.25
N GLU A 114 -17.66 -21.69 5.87
CA GLU A 114 -19.05 -22.17 6.01
C GLU A 114 -19.71 -22.45 4.66
N GLY A 115 -19.33 -21.72 3.61
CA GLY A 115 -19.78 -21.98 2.25
C GLY A 115 -21.18 -21.46 1.96
N SER A 116 -21.56 -20.32 2.52
CA SER A 116 -22.81 -19.64 2.23
C SER A 116 -22.57 -18.21 1.71
N LEU A 117 -23.48 -17.70 0.85
CA LEU A 117 -23.36 -16.32 0.37
C LEU A 117 -23.40 -15.27 1.52
N PRO A 118 -24.25 -15.39 2.55
CA PRO A 118 -24.20 -14.53 3.72
C PRO A 118 -22.87 -14.66 4.48
N GLY A 119 -22.31 -15.88 4.60
CA GLY A 119 -21.01 -16.14 5.20
C GLY A 119 -19.88 -15.42 4.44
N PHE A 120 -19.89 -15.43 3.11
CA PHE A 120 -18.96 -14.64 2.30
C PHE A 120 -19.15 -13.14 2.49
N GLY A 121 -20.39 -12.64 2.62
CA GLY A 121 -20.67 -11.24 2.95
C GLY A 121 -20.08 -10.84 4.31
N ALA A 122 -20.29 -11.64 5.35
CA ALA A 122 -19.70 -11.42 6.67
C ALA A 122 -18.16 -11.49 6.63
N SER A 123 -17.60 -12.46 5.90
CA SER A 123 -16.16 -12.59 5.65
C SER A 123 -15.57 -11.33 5.00
N ALA A 124 -16.25 -10.76 4.01
CA ALA A 124 -15.84 -9.54 3.33
C ALA A 124 -15.76 -8.34 4.30
N ILE A 125 -16.74 -8.22 5.21
CA ILE A 125 -16.75 -7.14 6.22
C ILE A 125 -15.61 -7.35 7.24
N ILE A 126 -15.55 -8.54 7.85
CA ILE A 126 -14.60 -8.85 8.93
C ILE A 126 -13.17 -8.86 8.40
N GLY A 127 -12.91 -9.61 7.32
CA GLY A 127 -11.60 -9.77 6.72
C GLY A 127 -11.12 -8.49 6.03
N GLY A 128 -11.99 -7.81 5.29
CA GLY A 128 -11.69 -6.54 4.63
C GLY A 128 -11.38 -5.43 5.64
N GLY A 129 -12.19 -5.31 6.69
CA GLY A 129 -11.93 -4.38 7.79
C GLY A 129 -10.63 -4.71 8.53
N GLY A 130 -10.38 -5.99 8.85
CA GLY A 130 -9.15 -6.44 9.49
C GLY A 130 -7.91 -6.10 8.65
N ALA A 131 -7.92 -6.45 7.36
CA ALA A 131 -6.81 -6.19 6.46
C ALA A 131 -6.50 -4.69 6.30
N ALA A 132 -7.51 -3.83 6.39
CA ALA A 132 -7.39 -2.38 6.21
C ALA A 132 -6.48 -1.71 7.25
N VAL A 133 -6.37 -2.29 8.45
CA VAL A 133 -5.53 -1.77 9.55
C VAL A 133 -4.04 -1.99 9.31
N SER A 134 -3.65 -2.96 8.46
CA SER A 134 -2.27 -3.42 8.24
C SER A 134 -1.31 -2.30 7.84
N THR A 135 -1.70 -1.43 6.91
CA THR A 135 -0.84 -0.33 6.47
C THR A 135 -0.75 0.81 7.49
N PRO A 136 -1.85 1.31 8.10
CA PRO A 136 -1.79 2.29 9.18
C PRO A 136 -0.93 1.86 10.37
N THR A 137 -1.05 0.61 10.83
CA THR A 137 -0.24 0.07 11.94
C THR A 137 1.24 0.03 11.61
N SER A 138 1.57 -0.45 10.40
CA SER A 138 2.96 -0.47 9.95
C SER A 138 3.53 0.92 9.78
N SER A 139 2.74 1.91 9.32
CA SER A 139 3.17 3.30 9.22
C SER A 139 3.43 3.91 10.59
N GLN A 140 2.60 3.61 11.60
CA GLN A 140 2.83 4.04 12.98
C GLN A 140 4.15 3.49 13.52
N LEU A 141 4.39 2.19 13.39
CA LEU A 141 5.58 1.55 13.92
C LEU A 141 6.84 1.95 13.15
N LEU A 142 6.84 1.81 11.82
CA LEU A 142 8.01 2.09 10.99
C LEU A 142 8.35 3.59 10.96
N GLY A 143 7.35 4.47 11.00
CA GLY A 143 7.57 5.92 11.10
C GLY A 143 8.31 6.31 12.37
N ARG A 144 8.15 5.55 13.48
CA ARG A 144 8.83 5.78 14.75
C ARG A 144 10.24 5.20 14.81
N VAL A 145 10.45 4.00 14.24
CA VAL A 145 11.74 3.29 14.40
C VAL A 145 12.70 3.48 13.24
N SER A 146 12.24 4.00 12.11
CA SER A 146 13.09 4.19 10.93
C SER A 146 13.79 5.54 10.98
N PRO A 147 15.12 5.61 10.73
CA PRO A 147 15.79 6.88 10.49
C PRO A 147 15.12 7.62 9.32
N ILE A 148 14.93 8.93 9.45
CA ILE A 148 14.23 9.77 8.44
C ILE A 148 14.82 9.56 7.04
N ARG A 149 16.16 9.47 6.93
CA ARG A 149 16.85 9.24 5.66
C ARG A 149 16.50 7.89 5.01
N LEU A 150 16.31 6.84 5.82
CA LEU A 150 16.03 5.48 5.32
C LEU A 150 14.54 5.18 5.19
N ALA A 151 13.67 6.04 5.68
CA ALA A 151 12.23 5.81 5.69
C ALA A 151 11.67 5.48 4.28
N PRO A 152 12.01 6.19 3.17
CA PRO A 152 11.52 5.84 1.85
C PRO A 152 11.86 4.40 1.45
N LEU A 153 13.09 3.96 1.71
CA LEU A 153 13.55 2.60 1.42
C LEU A 153 12.84 1.57 2.28
N VAL A 154 12.77 1.81 3.61
CA VAL A 154 12.12 0.90 4.57
C VAL A 154 10.66 0.69 4.23
N PHE A 155 9.92 1.78 3.95
CA PHE A 155 8.51 1.69 3.56
C PHE A 155 8.34 1.02 2.20
N SER A 156 9.24 1.26 1.24
CA SER A 156 9.21 0.62 -0.08
C SER A 156 9.47 -0.87 0.02
N ILE A 157 10.48 -1.31 0.79
CA ILE A 157 10.73 -2.73 1.05
C ILE A 157 9.50 -3.37 1.71
N LYS A 158 8.93 -2.72 2.75
CA LYS A 158 7.72 -3.23 3.40
C LYS A 158 6.57 -3.42 2.40
N GLN A 159 6.41 -2.52 1.46
CA GLN A 159 5.32 -2.60 0.49
C GLN A 159 5.53 -3.67 -0.59
N THR A 160 6.73 -4.22 -0.77
CA THR A 160 6.92 -5.41 -1.63
C THR A 160 6.26 -6.66 -1.04
N ALA A 161 5.86 -6.65 0.23
CA ALA A 161 5.04 -7.69 0.84
C ALA A 161 3.68 -7.89 0.14
N VAL A 162 3.14 -6.84 -0.51
CA VAL A 162 1.87 -6.94 -1.24
C VAL A 162 2.00 -7.90 -2.43
N PRO A 163 2.88 -7.66 -3.43
CA PRO A 163 3.07 -8.59 -4.52
C PRO A 163 3.62 -9.95 -4.06
N ALA A 164 4.45 -10.02 -3.01
CA ALA A 164 4.90 -11.29 -2.45
C ALA A 164 3.73 -12.14 -1.94
N GLY A 165 2.77 -11.53 -1.24
CA GLY A 165 1.55 -12.19 -0.80
C GLY A 165 0.67 -12.69 -1.97
N LEU A 166 0.57 -11.90 -3.04
CA LEU A 166 -0.15 -12.30 -4.26
C LEU A 166 0.50 -13.53 -4.92
N LEU A 167 1.82 -13.51 -5.07
CA LEU A 167 2.58 -14.63 -5.64
C LEU A 167 2.41 -15.90 -4.82
N ILE A 168 2.58 -15.82 -3.50
CA ILE A 168 2.41 -16.95 -2.58
C ILE A 168 0.98 -17.49 -2.65
N CYS A 169 -0.02 -16.62 -2.66
CA CYS A 169 -1.42 -17.02 -2.76
C CYS A 169 -1.70 -17.71 -4.09
N GLY A 170 -1.25 -17.14 -5.21
CA GLY A 170 -1.42 -17.71 -6.55
C GLY A 170 -0.80 -19.10 -6.72
N PHE A 171 0.31 -19.37 -6.00
CA PHE A 171 1.02 -20.65 -6.05
C PHE A 171 0.42 -21.69 -5.08
N LEU A 172 0.22 -21.29 -3.83
CA LEU A 172 -0.16 -22.23 -2.77
C LEU A 172 -1.67 -22.50 -2.73
N ALA A 173 -2.51 -21.50 -3.01
CA ALA A 173 -3.95 -21.66 -2.87
C ALA A 173 -4.55 -22.73 -3.82
N PRO A 174 -4.19 -22.80 -5.13
CA PRO A 174 -4.64 -23.87 -5.98
C PRO A 174 -4.13 -25.25 -5.55
N ALA A 175 -2.87 -25.36 -5.12
CA ALA A 175 -2.28 -26.62 -4.65
C ALA A 175 -2.98 -27.14 -3.39
N ILE A 176 -3.22 -26.27 -2.41
CA ILE A 176 -3.95 -26.64 -1.19
C ILE A 176 -5.42 -26.94 -1.51
N ALA A 177 -6.04 -26.16 -2.38
CA ALA A 177 -7.43 -26.40 -2.79
C ALA A 177 -7.60 -27.71 -3.56
N GLY A 178 -6.62 -28.11 -4.36
CA GLY A 178 -6.59 -29.43 -5.02
C GLY A 178 -6.48 -30.59 -4.04
N ALA A 179 -5.73 -30.42 -2.93
CA ALA A 179 -5.53 -31.48 -1.92
C ALA A 179 -6.65 -31.55 -0.85
N LEU A 180 -7.13 -30.38 -0.38
CA LEU A 180 -8.03 -30.25 0.79
C LEU A 180 -9.37 -29.58 0.46
N GLY A 181 -9.64 -29.31 -0.83
CA GLY A 181 -10.75 -28.49 -1.25
C GLY A 181 -10.55 -26.99 -0.96
N TRP A 182 -11.39 -26.15 -1.51
CA TRP A 182 -11.30 -24.70 -1.33
C TRP A 182 -11.51 -24.28 0.15
N ARG A 183 -12.36 -25.01 0.91
CA ARG A 183 -12.52 -24.79 2.35
C ARG A 183 -11.22 -25.03 3.10
N GLY A 184 -10.51 -26.11 2.74
CA GLY A 184 -9.18 -26.41 3.31
C GLY A 184 -8.16 -25.30 3.04
N ALA A 185 -8.15 -24.73 1.84
CA ALA A 185 -7.26 -23.62 1.50
C ALA A 185 -7.56 -22.36 2.34
N VAL A 186 -8.83 -22.04 2.53
CA VAL A 186 -9.29 -20.89 3.34
C VAL A 186 -8.97 -21.10 4.81
N LEU A 187 -9.22 -22.28 5.37
CA LEU A 187 -8.90 -22.62 6.76
C LEU A 187 -7.40 -22.67 7.02
N ALA A 188 -6.62 -23.19 6.09
CA ALA A 188 -5.15 -23.17 6.20
C ALA A 188 -4.62 -21.72 6.27
N ALA A 189 -5.13 -20.82 5.44
CA ALA A 189 -4.78 -19.40 5.50
C ALA A 189 -5.26 -18.75 6.81
N ALA A 190 -6.44 -19.10 7.31
CA ALA A 190 -6.96 -18.62 8.59
C ALA A 190 -6.06 -19.05 9.75
N VAL A 191 -5.69 -20.31 9.82
CA VAL A 191 -4.77 -20.85 10.83
C VAL A 191 -3.40 -20.17 10.75
N ALA A 192 -2.85 -20.01 9.55
CA ALA A 192 -1.58 -19.33 9.35
C ALA A 192 -1.61 -17.86 9.86
N CYS A 193 -2.71 -17.13 9.65
CA CYS A 193 -2.90 -15.79 10.18
C CYS A 193 -2.90 -15.78 11.72
N VAL A 194 -3.62 -16.71 12.35
CA VAL A 194 -3.70 -16.80 13.81
C VAL A 194 -2.35 -17.20 14.41
N VAL A 195 -1.67 -18.20 13.84
CA VAL A 195 -0.33 -18.62 14.26
C VAL A 195 0.65 -17.45 14.19
N PHE A 196 0.65 -16.71 13.08
CA PHE A 196 1.54 -15.56 12.97
C PHE A 196 1.15 -14.42 13.93
N ALA A 197 -0.13 -14.21 14.21
CA ALA A 197 -0.57 -13.27 15.26
C ALA A 197 0.00 -13.66 16.64
N VAL A 198 0.02 -14.95 16.97
CA VAL A 198 0.64 -15.45 18.23
C VAL A 198 2.16 -15.25 18.20
N MET A 199 2.83 -15.52 17.08
CA MET A 199 4.28 -15.31 16.94
C MET A 199 4.71 -13.84 17.13
N LEU A 200 3.83 -12.88 16.87
CA LEU A 200 4.10 -11.46 17.13
C LEU A 200 4.03 -11.08 18.63
N GLN A 201 3.47 -11.95 19.48
CA GLN A 201 3.24 -11.61 20.91
C GLN A 201 4.51 -11.21 21.67
N PRO A 202 5.67 -11.89 21.54
CA PRO A 202 6.90 -11.53 22.26
C PRO A 202 7.42 -10.14 21.88
N LEU A 203 7.15 -9.67 20.64
CA LEU A 203 7.63 -8.38 20.16
C LEU A 203 6.83 -7.20 20.73
N ARG A 204 5.63 -7.46 21.25
CA ARG A 204 4.69 -6.44 21.69
C ARG A 204 5.25 -5.54 22.81
N ALA A 205 5.88 -6.14 23.81
CA ALA A 205 6.47 -5.39 24.94
C ALA A 205 7.52 -4.39 24.48
N ARG A 206 8.21 -4.71 23.36
CA ARG A 206 9.30 -3.90 22.82
C ARG A 206 8.82 -2.78 21.87
N PHE A 207 7.66 -2.94 21.25
CA PHE A 207 7.22 -2.06 20.17
C PHE A 207 5.90 -1.32 20.43
N ASP A 208 5.11 -1.73 21.44
CA ASP A 208 3.89 -1.03 21.87
C ASP A 208 4.12 -0.23 23.17
N ASP A 209 5.33 0.28 23.38
CA ASP A 209 5.74 1.10 24.52
C ASP A 209 5.15 2.53 24.45
N ASP A 210 4.77 3.02 23.27
CA ASP A 210 4.18 4.34 23.02
C ASP A 210 2.65 4.38 23.11
N ARG A 211 2.00 3.27 23.50
CA ARG A 211 0.54 3.21 23.63
C ARG A 211 0.01 4.14 24.73
N VAL A 212 -1.17 4.69 24.47
CA VAL A 212 -1.89 5.55 25.43
C VAL A 212 -3.19 4.87 25.84
N PRO A 213 -3.23 4.05 26.91
CA PRO A 213 -4.41 3.25 27.31
C PRO A 213 -5.65 4.10 27.62
N SER A 214 -5.48 5.34 28.04
CA SER A 214 -6.56 6.29 28.32
C SER A 214 -7.29 6.79 27.05
N ARG A 215 -6.68 6.65 25.88
CA ARG A 215 -7.31 7.05 24.60
C ARG A 215 -8.59 6.26 24.37
N ARG A 216 -9.71 6.96 24.21
CA ARG A 216 -11.01 6.37 23.85
C ARG A 216 -11.35 6.70 22.41
N PHE A 217 -11.96 5.75 21.70
CA PHE A 217 -12.54 6.00 20.39
C PHE A 217 -13.77 6.91 20.56
N ARG A 218 -13.89 7.87 19.65
CA ARG A 218 -15.04 8.75 19.52
C ARG A 218 -15.44 8.82 18.04
N LEU A 219 -16.73 8.92 17.76
CA LEU A 219 -17.21 9.11 16.37
C LEU A 219 -16.61 10.37 15.72
N THR A 220 -16.27 11.38 16.52
CA THR A 220 -15.54 12.56 16.07
C THR A 220 -14.15 12.24 15.52
N ASP A 221 -13.55 11.07 15.82
CA ASP A 221 -12.24 10.67 15.34
C ASP A 221 -12.24 10.51 13.80
N PHE A 222 -13.34 10.08 13.21
CA PHE A 222 -13.50 10.07 11.74
C PHE A 222 -13.36 11.50 11.17
N ARG A 223 -14.11 12.43 11.74
CA ARG A 223 -14.06 13.84 11.31
C ARG A 223 -12.68 14.45 11.54
N THR A 224 -12.05 14.17 12.68
CA THR A 224 -10.72 14.70 12.99
C THR A 224 -9.63 14.11 12.08
N THR A 225 -9.70 12.82 11.75
CA THR A 225 -8.78 12.17 10.81
C THR A 225 -8.89 12.81 9.42
N ILE A 226 -10.10 12.93 8.87
CA ILE A 226 -10.30 13.56 7.57
C ILE A 226 -9.94 15.05 7.61
N ALA A 227 -10.35 15.76 8.66
CA ALA A 227 -10.04 17.19 8.81
C ALA A 227 -8.52 17.45 8.91
N SER A 228 -7.77 16.60 9.59
CA SER A 228 -6.30 16.73 9.67
C SER A 228 -5.63 16.61 8.30
N VAL A 229 -6.11 15.70 7.46
CA VAL A 229 -5.62 15.53 6.10
C VAL A 229 -6.01 16.71 5.21
N VAL A 230 -7.29 17.13 5.24
CA VAL A 230 -7.80 18.17 4.33
C VAL A 230 -7.31 19.57 4.71
N LYS A 231 -7.18 19.86 6.02
CA LYS A 231 -6.75 21.19 6.50
C LYS A 231 -5.24 21.42 6.35
N THR A 232 -4.43 20.36 6.33
CA THR A 232 -2.97 20.47 6.17
C THR A 232 -2.63 20.42 4.68
N PRO A 233 -2.14 21.53 4.06
CA PRO A 233 -1.91 21.59 2.61
C PRO A 233 -1.04 20.45 2.07
N ASP A 234 0.04 20.10 2.79
CA ASP A 234 0.93 19.02 2.39
C ASP A 234 0.24 17.64 2.43
N LEU A 235 -0.53 17.34 3.48
CA LEU A 235 -1.27 16.07 3.60
C LEU A 235 -2.41 16.00 2.59
N ARG A 236 -3.08 17.13 2.30
CA ARG A 236 -4.10 17.22 1.26
C ARG A 236 -3.51 16.94 -0.12
N GLY A 237 -2.32 17.46 -0.41
CA GLY A 237 -1.58 17.13 -1.64
C GLY A 237 -1.25 15.64 -1.75
N LEU A 238 -0.80 15.01 -0.65
CA LEU A 238 -0.54 13.58 -0.60
C LEU A 238 -1.83 12.74 -0.74
N ALA A 239 -2.94 13.16 -0.13
CA ALA A 239 -4.23 12.49 -0.26
C ALA A 239 -4.75 12.52 -1.70
N PHE A 240 -4.62 13.67 -2.37
CA PHE A 240 -4.96 13.77 -3.79
C PHE A 240 -4.04 12.92 -4.66
N ALA A 241 -2.72 12.93 -4.40
CA ALA A 241 -1.77 12.07 -5.09
C ALA A 241 -2.11 10.58 -4.88
N CYS A 242 -2.45 10.18 -3.65
CA CYS A 242 -2.89 8.84 -3.31
C CYS A 242 -4.14 8.43 -4.11
N SER A 243 -5.13 9.32 -4.21
CA SER A 243 -6.36 9.09 -4.99
C SER A 243 -6.06 8.92 -6.47
N ALA A 244 -5.27 9.84 -7.05
CA ALA A 244 -4.90 9.80 -8.45
C ALA A 244 -4.11 8.54 -8.82
N PHE A 245 -3.07 8.22 -8.04
CA PHE A 245 -2.21 7.06 -8.28
C PHE A 245 -2.97 5.75 -8.13
N ASN A 246 -3.79 5.63 -7.10
CA ASN A 246 -4.57 4.42 -6.87
C ASN A 246 -5.68 4.26 -7.93
N GLY A 247 -6.25 5.36 -8.40
CA GLY A 247 -7.20 5.35 -9.52
C GLY A 247 -6.57 4.83 -10.80
N VAL A 248 -5.42 5.38 -11.21
CA VAL A 248 -4.68 4.93 -12.39
C VAL A 248 -4.23 3.47 -12.26
N GLN A 249 -3.70 3.09 -11.09
CA GLN A 249 -3.31 1.71 -10.80
C GLN A 249 -4.49 0.74 -10.94
N SER A 250 -5.66 1.10 -10.43
CA SER A 250 -6.86 0.27 -10.50
C SER A 250 -7.36 0.12 -11.93
N VAL A 251 -7.33 1.20 -12.73
CA VAL A 251 -7.64 1.15 -14.16
C VAL A 251 -6.65 0.26 -14.91
N PHE A 252 -5.36 0.43 -14.67
CA PHE A 252 -4.32 -0.40 -15.28
C PHE A 252 -4.56 -1.89 -14.98
N THR A 253 -4.81 -2.23 -13.73
CA THR A 253 -5.05 -3.62 -13.32
C THR A 253 -6.34 -4.20 -13.93
N ALA A 254 -7.38 -3.38 -14.05
CA ALA A 254 -8.68 -3.84 -14.56
C ALA A 254 -8.75 -3.93 -16.08
N TYR A 255 -8.13 -3.01 -16.80
CA TYR A 255 -8.39 -2.84 -18.22
C TYR A 255 -7.22 -3.16 -19.15
N PHE A 256 -6.00 -3.32 -18.67
CA PHE A 256 -4.84 -3.52 -19.54
C PHE A 256 -4.94 -4.81 -20.35
N VAL A 257 -5.30 -5.94 -19.74
CA VAL A 257 -5.47 -7.23 -20.42
C VAL A 257 -6.63 -7.17 -21.42
N THR A 258 -7.78 -6.67 -21.00
CA THR A 258 -8.97 -6.56 -21.87
C THR A 258 -8.72 -5.61 -23.03
N TYR A 259 -7.92 -4.59 -22.86
CA TYR A 259 -7.52 -3.69 -23.94
C TYR A 259 -6.64 -4.41 -24.98
N LEU A 260 -5.64 -5.18 -24.54
CA LEU A 260 -4.81 -5.98 -25.44
C LEU A 260 -5.65 -7.00 -26.23
N VAL A 261 -6.61 -7.64 -25.58
CA VAL A 261 -7.52 -8.58 -26.25
C VAL A 261 -8.40 -7.85 -27.28
N ALA A 262 -8.88 -6.64 -26.96
CA ALA A 262 -9.63 -5.81 -27.89
C ALA A 262 -8.80 -5.35 -29.10
N LEU A 263 -7.46 -5.28 -28.97
CA LEU A 263 -6.53 -5.03 -30.08
C LEU A 263 -6.21 -6.28 -30.93
N GLY A 264 -6.80 -7.45 -30.59
CA GLY A 264 -6.65 -8.69 -31.35
C GLY A 264 -5.61 -9.68 -30.81
N TYR A 265 -5.03 -9.43 -29.62
CA TYR A 265 -4.12 -10.39 -28.99
C TYR A 265 -4.88 -11.51 -28.30
N GLU A 266 -4.35 -12.71 -28.33
CA GLU A 266 -4.88 -13.83 -27.56
C GLU A 266 -4.83 -13.55 -26.06
N LEU A 267 -5.85 -14.00 -25.33
CA LEU A 267 -5.96 -13.79 -23.88
C LEU A 267 -4.74 -14.34 -23.12
N ALA A 268 -4.21 -15.50 -23.55
CA ALA A 268 -3.02 -16.09 -22.93
C ALA A 268 -1.79 -15.18 -23.11
N ALA A 269 -1.55 -14.66 -24.31
CA ALA A 269 -0.44 -13.76 -24.59
C ALA A 269 -0.58 -12.44 -23.83
N ALA A 270 -1.78 -11.86 -23.80
CA ALA A 270 -2.08 -10.64 -23.04
C ALA A 270 -1.89 -10.84 -21.53
N GLY A 271 -2.28 -11.98 -20.98
CA GLY A 271 -2.10 -12.34 -19.58
C GLY A 271 -0.63 -12.53 -19.19
N VAL A 272 0.14 -13.22 -20.04
CA VAL A 272 1.60 -13.37 -19.85
C VAL A 272 2.28 -12.01 -19.89
N LEU A 273 1.98 -11.17 -20.89
CA LEU A 273 2.54 -9.82 -20.97
C LEU A 273 2.23 -9.00 -19.72
N PHE A 274 0.97 -9.01 -19.26
CA PHE A 274 0.58 -8.31 -18.04
C PHE A 274 1.37 -8.81 -16.82
N SER A 275 1.55 -10.12 -16.69
CA SER A 275 2.30 -10.71 -15.58
C SER A 275 3.76 -10.26 -15.56
N VAL A 276 4.42 -10.26 -16.74
CA VAL A 276 5.80 -9.77 -16.91
C VAL A 276 5.89 -8.28 -16.56
N VAL A 277 4.96 -7.49 -17.09
CA VAL A 277 4.89 -6.05 -16.85
C VAL A 277 4.71 -5.73 -15.36
N VAL A 278 3.81 -6.44 -14.67
CA VAL A 278 3.57 -6.25 -13.23
C VAL A 278 4.76 -6.70 -12.39
N ALA A 279 5.49 -7.73 -12.81
CA ALA A 279 6.69 -8.19 -12.11
C ALA A 279 7.77 -7.09 -12.04
N VAL A 280 7.84 -6.20 -13.02
CA VAL A 280 8.76 -5.04 -13.03
C VAL A 280 8.54 -4.11 -11.83
N ALA A 281 7.31 -4.02 -11.32
CA ALA A 281 7.02 -3.18 -10.16
C ALA A 281 7.78 -3.61 -8.88
N VAL A 282 8.12 -4.89 -8.74
CA VAL A 282 8.78 -5.40 -7.52
C VAL A 282 10.17 -4.77 -7.33
N PRO A 283 11.12 -4.90 -8.27
CA PRO A 283 12.42 -4.24 -8.16
C PRO A 283 12.29 -2.71 -8.19
N CYS A 284 11.36 -2.15 -8.98
CA CYS A 284 11.16 -0.72 -9.07
C CYS A 284 10.68 -0.09 -7.75
N ARG A 285 9.87 -0.78 -6.94
CA ARG A 285 9.51 -0.32 -5.59
C ARG A 285 10.74 -0.09 -4.70
N ILE A 286 11.68 -1.03 -4.74
CA ILE A 286 12.93 -0.94 -3.97
C ILE A 286 13.82 0.17 -4.53
N LEU A 287 13.97 0.21 -5.86
CA LEU A 287 14.75 1.22 -6.56
C LEU A 287 14.28 2.64 -6.21
N TRP A 288 12.99 2.94 -6.35
CA TRP A 288 12.45 4.25 -6.03
C TRP A 288 12.58 4.60 -4.54
N GLY A 289 12.43 3.61 -3.65
CA GLY A 289 12.69 3.77 -2.22
C GLY A 289 14.15 4.13 -1.94
N TRP A 290 15.09 3.48 -2.63
CA TRP A 290 16.51 3.77 -2.55
C TRP A 290 16.85 5.17 -3.10
N VAL A 291 16.32 5.51 -4.27
CA VAL A 291 16.48 6.85 -4.87
C VAL A 291 15.95 7.93 -3.92
N GLY A 292 14.78 7.73 -3.31
CA GLY A 292 14.18 8.67 -2.37
C GLY A 292 14.91 8.76 -1.02
N SER A 293 15.73 7.75 -0.68
CA SER A 293 16.52 7.76 0.55
C SER A 293 17.91 8.39 0.38
N PHE A 294 18.53 8.25 -0.81
CA PHE A 294 19.93 8.56 -0.99
C PHE A 294 20.23 9.64 -2.03
N HIS A 295 19.35 9.85 -3.03
CA HIS A 295 19.65 10.68 -4.19
C HIS A 295 18.69 11.88 -4.34
N LEU A 296 17.38 11.67 -4.22
CA LEU A 296 16.37 12.69 -4.47
C LEU A 296 15.43 12.84 -3.29
N ALA A 297 14.91 14.05 -3.07
CA ALA A 297 13.85 14.25 -2.09
C ALA A 297 12.61 13.41 -2.45
N PRO A 298 11.93 12.75 -1.47
CA PRO A 298 10.77 11.89 -1.71
C PRO A 298 9.68 12.54 -2.59
N ARG A 299 9.46 13.84 -2.43
CA ARG A 299 8.50 14.60 -3.27
C ARG A 299 8.90 14.67 -4.74
N LEU A 300 10.21 14.76 -5.04
CA LEU A 300 10.68 14.74 -6.42
C LEU A 300 10.53 13.36 -7.04
N VAL A 301 10.81 12.31 -6.27
CA VAL A 301 10.57 10.93 -6.73
C VAL A 301 9.09 10.75 -7.05
N MET A 302 8.19 11.20 -6.16
CA MET A 302 6.75 11.15 -6.43
C MET A 302 6.33 11.96 -7.66
N ALA A 303 6.94 13.15 -7.87
CA ALA A 303 6.68 13.95 -9.07
C ALA A 303 7.14 13.22 -10.34
N GLY A 304 8.34 12.62 -10.32
CA GLY A 304 8.85 11.81 -11.42
C GLY A 304 7.98 10.59 -11.71
N LEU A 305 7.52 9.88 -10.66
CA LEU A 305 6.58 8.77 -10.79
C LEU A 305 5.25 9.23 -11.41
N ALA A 306 4.72 10.37 -10.98
CA ALA A 306 3.47 10.94 -11.51
C ALA A 306 3.60 11.30 -13.00
N LEU A 307 4.69 11.96 -13.39
CA LEU A 307 4.95 12.34 -14.78
C LEU A 307 5.21 11.11 -15.66
N GLY A 308 6.01 10.15 -15.17
CA GLY A 308 6.24 8.88 -15.85
C GLY A 308 4.94 8.07 -16.02
N MET A 309 4.07 8.07 -15.00
CA MET A 309 2.74 7.48 -15.07
C MET A 309 1.86 8.20 -16.12
N ALA A 310 1.83 9.53 -16.11
CA ALA A 310 1.06 10.30 -17.08
C ALA A 310 1.52 10.02 -18.52
N GLY A 311 2.83 10.03 -18.77
CA GLY A 311 3.38 9.74 -20.11
C GLY A 311 3.10 8.33 -20.57
N SER A 312 3.30 7.32 -19.70
CA SER A 312 3.05 5.92 -20.06
C SER A 312 1.57 5.60 -20.25
N VAL A 313 0.68 6.22 -19.45
CA VAL A 313 -0.78 6.13 -19.62
C VAL A 313 -1.21 6.76 -20.94
N ALA A 314 -0.69 7.96 -21.28
CA ALA A 314 -0.98 8.61 -22.55
C ALA A 314 -0.55 7.74 -23.73
N LEU A 315 0.66 7.16 -23.68
CA LEU A 315 1.14 6.23 -24.71
C LEU A 315 0.29 4.95 -24.78
N THR A 316 -0.16 4.42 -23.63
CA THR A 316 -1.06 3.26 -23.63
C THR A 316 -2.37 3.56 -24.36
N GLY A 317 -2.90 4.78 -24.22
CA GLY A 317 -4.11 5.21 -24.94
C GLY A 317 -3.97 5.29 -26.47
N LEU A 318 -2.74 5.30 -26.97
CA LEU A 318 -2.41 5.34 -28.39
C LEU A 318 -2.14 3.96 -29.02
N PHE A 319 -2.25 2.88 -28.27
CA PHE A 319 -2.03 1.53 -28.80
C PHE A 319 -3.02 1.22 -29.92
N THR A 320 -2.51 0.57 -30.95
CA THR A 320 -3.28 0.04 -32.08
C THR A 320 -2.84 -1.39 -32.37
N ALA A 321 -3.61 -2.14 -33.13
CA ALA A 321 -3.24 -3.50 -33.57
C ALA A 321 -1.92 -3.56 -34.36
N ALA A 322 -1.45 -2.45 -34.92
CA ALA A 322 -0.17 -2.36 -35.63
C ALA A 322 1.05 -2.25 -34.71
N TRP A 323 0.87 -2.01 -33.41
CA TRP A 323 2.00 -1.90 -32.48
C TRP A 323 2.59 -3.28 -32.19
N PRO A 324 3.94 -3.42 -32.22
CA PRO A 324 4.57 -4.65 -31.79
C PRO A 324 4.30 -4.91 -30.30
N ILE A 325 4.04 -6.17 -29.93
CA ILE A 325 3.77 -6.57 -28.55
C ILE A 325 4.91 -6.17 -27.59
N LEU A 326 6.16 -6.18 -28.07
CA LEU A 326 7.33 -5.74 -27.30
C LEU A 326 7.23 -4.24 -26.94
N ALA A 327 6.83 -3.39 -27.90
CA ALA A 327 6.68 -1.96 -27.64
C ALA A 327 5.58 -1.68 -26.62
N MET A 328 4.43 -2.37 -26.74
CA MET A 328 3.36 -2.30 -25.73
C MET A 328 3.82 -2.82 -24.37
N GLY A 329 4.64 -3.87 -24.35
CA GLY A 329 5.26 -4.40 -23.13
C GLY A 329 6.21 -3.40 -22.47
N LEU A 330 7.04 -2.69 -23.24
CA LEU A 330 7.92 -1.66 -22.71
C LEU A 330 7.16 -0.47 -22.11
N VAL A 331 6.13 0.02 -22.81
CA VAL A 331 5.25 1.07 -22.26
C VAL A 331 4.53 0.58 -21.00
N GLY A 332 4.00 -0.65 -21.03
CA GLY A 332 3.38 -1.28 -19.87
C GLY A 332 4.35 -1.44 -18.70
N ALA A 333 5.62 -1.79 -18.96
CA ALA A 333 6.66 -1.90 -17.93
C ALA A 333 6.94 -0.53 -17.26
N VAL A 334 7.03 0.56 -18.05
CA VAL A 334 7.16 1.91 -17.50
C VAL A 334 5.91 2.30 -16.70
N LEU A 335 4.73 1.97 -17.19
CA LEU A 335 3.47 2.21 -16.48
C LEU A 335 3.45 1.44 -15.15
N SER A 336 3.83 0.18 -15.13
CA SER A 336 3.91 -0.63 -13.92
C SER A 336 4.98 -0.09 -12.94
N ALA A 337 6.17 0.24 -13.45
CA ALA A 337 7.27 0.81 -12.66
C ALA A 337 6.88 2.11 -11.94
N THR A 338 5.95 2.86 -12.50
CA THR A 338 5.46 4.13 -11.95
C THR A 338 4.15 3.96 -11.17
N ALA A 339 3.11 3.38 -11.80
CA ALA A 339 1.77 3.27 -11.21
C ALA A 339 1.67 2.27 -10.06
N MET A 340 2.58 1.30 -9.96
CA MET A 340 2.54 0.31 -8.88
C MET A 340 3.61 0.53 -7.80
N SER A 341 4.51 1.50 -7.95
CA SER A 341 5.69 1.62 -7.08
C SER A 341 5.70 2.84 -6.14
N TRP A 342 4.70 3.68 -6.17
CA TRP A 342 4.60 4.94 -5.42
C TRP A 342 4.33 4.79 -3.91
N HIS A 343 3.74 3.66 -3.47
CA HIS A 343 3.21 3.48 -2.12
C HIS A 343 4.25 3.73 -1.02
N GLY A 344 5.46 3.19 -1.15
CA GLY A 344 6.49 3.31 -0.12
C GLY A 344 6.91 4.76 0.11
N ILE A 345 7.11 5.50 -0.97
CA ILE A 345 7.51 6.91 -0.92
C ILE A 345 6.39 7.76 -0.32
N LEU A 346 5.15 7.59 -0.78
CA LEU A 346 4.01 8.34 -0.27
C LEU A 346 3.78 8.06 1.23
N LEU A 347 3.85 6.80 1.65
CA LEU A 347 3.66 6.41 3.05
C LEU A 347 4.77 6.94 3.95
N SER A 348 6.03 6.94 3.49
CA SER A 348 7.15 7.52 4.25
C SER A 348 6.99 9.02 4.44
N GLU A 349 6.56 9.74 3.40
CA GLU A 349 6.32 11.17 3.48
C GLU A 349 5.09 11.51 4.33
N THR A 350 4.03 10.70 4.24
CA THR A 350 2.85 10.80 5.10
C THR A 350 3.22 10.62 6.59
N ALA A 351 4.04 9.63 6.90
CA ALA A 351 4.50 9.37 8.26
C ALA A 351 5.42 10.50 8.78
N ARG A 352 6.25 11.10 7.90
CA ARG A 352 7.12 12.24 8.23
C ARG A 352 6.33 13.50 8.57
N LEU A 353 5.23 13.76 7.84
CA LEU A 353 4.38 14.94 8.03
C LEU A 353 3.35 14.77 9.16
N ALA A 354 3.16 13.55 9.63
CA ALA A 354 2.21 13.29 10.70
C ALA A 354 2.74 13.85 12.05
N PRO A 355 1.87 14.42 12.89
CA PRO A 355 2.23 14.74 14.28
C PRO A 355 2.73 13.51 15.03
N ALA A 356 3.59 13.70 16.01
CA ALA A 356 4.15 12.62 16.81
C ALA A 356 3.06 11.72 17.38
N GLY A 357 3.21 10.40 17.22
CA GLY A 357 2.25 9.40 17.70
C GLY A 357 0.99 9.24 16.85
N SER A 358 0.83 9.97 15.73
CA SER A 358 -0.39 9.93 14.90
C SER A 358 -0.17 9.41 13.46
N ALA A 359 1.03 8.93 13.13
CA ALA A 359 1.37 8.47 11.79
C ALA A 359 0.37 7.44 11.24
N GLY A 360 -0.10 6.51 12.07
CA GLY A 360 -1.11 5.52 11.68
C GLY A 360 -2.46 6.13 11.33
N ALA A 361 -2.93 7.10 12.13
CA ALA A 361 -4.20 7.79 11.89
C ALA A 361 -4.14 8.62 10.59
N VAL A 362 -3.07 9.40 10.42
CA VAL A 362 -2.87 10.22 9.21
C VAL A 362 -2.72 9.34 7.97
N THR A 363 -1.98 8.24 8.08
CA THR A 363 -1.88 7.25 6.98
C THR A 363 -3.23 6.66 6.62
N GLY A 364 -4.04 6.27 7.62
CA GLY A 364 -5.39 5.80 7.39
C GLY A 364 -6.26 6.83 6.66
N GLY A 365 -6.17 8.10 7.07
CA GLY A 365 -6.85 9.21 6.42
C GLY A 365 -6.43 9.40 4.95
N VAL A 366 -5.13 9.43 4.66
CA VAL A 366 -4.61 9.57 3.29
C VAL A 366 -5.02 8.39 2.41
N LEU A 367 -4.91 7.17 2.94
CA LEU A 367 -5.30 5.95 2.20
C LEU A 367 -6.81 5.87 1.93
N SER A 368 -7.64 6.48 2.76
CA SER A 368 -9.08 6.56 2.50
C SER A 368 -9.38 7.31 1.21
N PHE A 369 -8.64 8.38 0.91
CA PHE A 369 -8.73 9.05 -0.39
C PHE A 369 -8.25 8.16 -1.53
N GLY A 370 -7.21 7.32 -1.29
CA GLY A 370 -6.77 6.32 -2.25
C GLY A 370 -7.86 5.31 -2.62
N GLN A 371 -8.68 4.87 -1.64
CA GLN A 371 -9.82 3.98 -1.91
C GLN A 371 -10.88 4.64 -2.79
N ILE A 372 -11.11 5.96 -2.60
CA ILE A 372 -12.03 6.72 -3.46
C ILE A 372 -11.50 6.72 -4.89
N GLY A 373 -10.20 6.97 -5.09
CA GLY A 373 -9.58 6.90 -6.42
C GLY A 373 -9.69 5.52 -7.07
N ALA A 374 -9.44 4.46 -6.28
CA ALA A 374 -9.56 3.08 -6.75
C ALA A 374 -10.99 2.70 -7.19
N LEU A 375 -12.00 3.31 -6.57
CA LEU A 375 -13.40 3.10 -6.93
C LEU A 375 -13.78 3.95 -8.16
N LEU A 376 -13.48 5.24 -8.13
CA LEU A 376 -13.90 6.19 -9.17
C LEU A 376 -13.14 6.01 -10.47
N GLY A 377 -11.86 5.61 -10.44
CA GLY A 377 -11.04 5.45 -11.63
C GLY A 377 -11.63 4.45 -12.63
N PRO A 378 -11.80 3.17 -12.27
CA PRO A 378 -12.40 2.16 -13.13
C PRO A 378 -13.84 2.49 -13.53
N PHE A 379 -14.62 3.10 -12.65
CA PHE A 379 -15.99 3.53 -12.95
C PHE A 379 -16.03 4.60 -14.06
N ALA A 380 -15.23 5.66 -13.90
CA ALA A 380 -15.15 6.74 -14.91
C ALA A 380 -14.60 6.21 -16.24
N PHE A 381 -13.60 5.30 -16.18
CA PHE A 381 -13.07 4.64 -17.37
C PHE A 381 -14.14 3.82 -18.10
N SER A 382 -14.90 3.01 -17.37
CA SER A 382 -16.00 2.20 -17.92
C SER A 382 -17.08 3.07 -18.56
N LEU A 383 -17.43 4.18 -17.92
CA LEU A 383 -18.41 5.14 -18.47
C LEU A 383 -17.92 5.72 -19.80
N LEU A 384 -16.66 6.17 -19.87
CA LEU A 384 -16.09 6.69 -21.12
C LEU A 384 -16.00 5.61 -22.21
N LEU A 385 -15.60 4.40 -21.83
CA LEU A 385 -15.56 3.27 -22.77
C LEU A 385 -16.94 3.01 -23.41
N ARG A 386 -18.01 3.05 -22.61
CA ARG A 386 -19.38 2.91 -23.09
C ARG A 386 -19.81 4.07 -24.01
N LEU A 387 -19.43 5.29 -23.66
CA LEU A 387 -19.83 6.48 -24.41
C LEU A 387 -19.07 6.65 -25.73
N THR A 388 -17.80 6.27 -25.76
CA THR A 388 -16.91 6.49 -26.91
C THR A 388 -16.67 5.24 -27.76
N GLY A 389 -17.02 4.06 -27.24
CA GLY A 389 -16.75 2.77 -27.90
C GLY A 389 -15.28 2.37 -27.95
N GLY A 390 -14.36 3.18 -27.36
CA GLY A 390 -12.93 2.97 -27.44
C GLY A 390 -12.18 3.20 -26.14
N TYR A 391 -11.09 2.47 -25.93
CA TYR A 391 -10.26 2.56 -24.71
C TYR A 391 -9.46 3.87 -24.60
N GLY A 392 -9.15 4.54 -25.73
CA GLY A 392 -8.27 5.71 -25.78
C GLY A 392 -8.74 6.87 -24.90
N ALA A 393 -10.06 7.17 -24.91
CA ALA A 393 -10.63 8.24 -24.07
C ALA A 393 -10.49 7.95 -22.57
N GLY A 394 -10.65 6.67 -22.15
CA GLY A 394 -10.45 6.26 -20.77
C GLY A 394 -8.98 6.43 -20.30
N TRP A 395 -8.02 6.05 -21.15
CA TRP A 395 -6.60 6.26 -20.87
C TRP A 395 -6.23 7.75 -20.85
N ALA A 396 -6.78 8.56 -21.78
CA ALA A 396 -6.60 10.01 -21.77
C ALA A 396 -7.10 10.66 -20.46
N LEU A 397 -8.27 10.24 -19.96
CA LEU A 397 -8.79 10.69 -18.67
C LEU A 397 -7.81 10.37 -17.52
N CYS A 398 -7.21 9.16 -17.49
CA CYS A 398 -6.26 8.75 -16.47
C CYS A 398 -4.96 9.57 -16.50
N THR A 399 -4.59 10.15 -17.64
CA THR A 399 -3.41 11.01 -17.79
C THR A 399 -3.55 12.30 -16.98
N ILE A 400 -4.74 12.90 -16.94
CA ILE A 400 -4.99 14.22 -16.34
C ILE A 400 -4.63 14.27 -14.84
N PRO A 401 -5.16 13.40 -13.96
CA PRO A 401 -4.84 13.46 -12.53
C PRO A 401 -3.37 13.15 -12.25
N ALA A 402 -2.74 12.23 -12.99
CA ALA A 402 -1.34 11.91 -12.83
C ALA A 402 -0.45 13.10 -13.22
N LEU A 403 -0.72 13.75 -14.35
CA LEU A 403 0.00 14.95 -14.81
C LEU A 403 -0.15 16.09 -13.81
N TRP A 404 -1.38 16.33 -13.33
CA TRP A 404 -1.64 17.39 -12.37
C TRP A 404 -0.89 17.18 -11.05
N VAL A 405 -0.83 15.95 -10.53
CA VAL A 405 -0.02 15.59 -9.35
C VAL A 405 1.45 15.89 -9.61
N GLY A 406 2.00 15.44 -10.73
CA GLY A 406 3.40 15.66 -11.07
C GLY A 406 3.77 17.15 -11.09
N ILE A 407 2.97 17.98 -11.79
CA ILE A 407 3.18 19.42 -11.88
C ILE A 407 3.01 20.09 -10.50
N SER A 408 2.00 19.73 -9.72
CA SER A 408 1.74 20.35 -8.42
C SER A 408 2.87 20.06 -7.42
N LEU A 409 3.42 18.84 -7.41
CA LEU A 409 4.54 18.48 -6.56
C LEU A 409 5.84 19.20 -6.94
N LEU A 410 6.08 19.47 -8.23
CA LEU A 410 7.21 20.27 -8.68
C LEU A 410 7.06 21.76 -8.30
N ARG A 411 5.86 22.31 -8.46
CA ARG A 411 5.61 23.72 -8.15
C ARG A 411 5.73 24.02 -6.64
N SER A 412 5.28 23.13 -5.77
CA SER A 412 5.37 23.32 -4.32
C SER A 412 6.82 23.45 -3.84
N ARG A 413 7.78 22.79 -4.51
CA ARG A 413 9.20 22.91 -4.22
C ARG A 413 9.76 24.26 -4.65
N ALA A 414 9.43 24.72 -5.84
CA ALA A 414 9.92 26.00 -6.35
C ALA A 414 9.51 27.20 -5.47
N LEU A 415 8.35 27.10 -4.82
CA LEU A 415 7.89 28.12 -3.85
C LEU A 415 8.67 28.08 -2.54
N VAL A 416 9.00 26.88 -2.02
CA VAL A 416 9.81 26.73 -0.80
C VAL A 416 11.24 27.24 -1.02
N GLU A 417 11.88 26.90 -2.13
CA GLU A 417 13.24 27.36 -2.46
C GLU A 417 13.28 28.89 -2.68
N ARG A 418 12.26 29.48 -3.29
CA ARG A 418 12.13 30.94 -3.41
C ARG A 418 11.91 31.63 -2.06
N GLY A 419 11.10 31.07 -1.17
CA GLY A 419 10.87 31.57 0.17
C GLY A 419 12.14 31.56 1.04
N GLN A 420 12.94 30.51 0.97
CA GLN A 420 14.23 30.41 1.65
C GLN A 420 15.28 31.35 1.07
N GLY A 421 15.31 31.54 -0.26
CA GLY A 421 16.22 32.48 -0.92
C GLY A 421 15.92 33.95 -0.61
N LEU A 422 14.66 34.30 -0.35
CA LEU A 422 14.23 35.64 0.09
C LEU A 422 14.58 35.91 1.58
N SER A 423 14.42 34.88 2.44
CA SER A 423 14.79 34.98 3.87
C SER A 423 16.32 35.10 4.09
N ALA A 424 17.13 34.52 3.18
CA ALA A 424 18.59 34.62 3.24
C ALA A 424 19.14 35.97 2.69
N LYS A 425 18.30 36.77 2.04
CA LYS A 425 18.69 38.06 1.45
C LYS A 425 18.25 39.32 2.22
N THR A 426 17.61 39.16 3.36
CA THR A 426 17.34 40.27 4.29
C THR A 426 18.47 40.34 5.31
N PRO A 427 19.50 41.22 5.14
CA PRO A 427 20.44 41.53 6.21
C PRO A 427 19.68 42.37 7.23
N GLY A 428 19.75 41.94 8.49
CA GLY A 428 19.30 42.74 9.66
C GLY A 428 20.10 44.01 9.87
#